data_569e2086855dca73a857e26145768967
#
_entry.id   569e2086855dca73a857e26145768967
#
_cell.length_a   1.000
_cell.length_b   1.000
_cell.length_c   1.000
_cell.angle_alpha   90.00
_cell.angle_beta   90.00
_cell.angle_gamma   90.00
#
_symmetry.space_group_name_H-M   'P 1'
#
loop_
_entity.id
_entity.type
_entity.pdbx_description
1 polymer ?
#
loop_
_entity_poly.entity_id
_entity_poly.type
_entity_poly.pdbx_seq_one_letter_code
_entity_poly.pdbx_strand_id
1 'polypeptide(L)'
;LSVSLPIFNRNQGNIRAAKISVAQKAHKEEYARRQAENELFTSYARLEKAIQLYRSSNYGLEKDFALIIEGVNLNFQKRNISLLEFIDYYETYKTTCLQLYQTQKEVLLALEEVNTVTGSHVFNY
;
A
#
# COMPACT_ATOMS: atom_id res chain seq x y z
N LEU A 1 -53.89 -13.34 -50.79
CA LEU A 1 -52.87 -12.61 -50.01
C LEU A 1 -53.20 -12.78 -48.54
N SER A 2 -52.51 -13.71 -47.81
CA SER A 2 -52.61 -13.85 -46.37
C SER A 2 -51.49 -13.05 -45.75
N VAL A 3 -51.82 -12.01 -45.03
CA VAL A 3 -50.84 -11.26 -44.21
C VAL A 3 -50.92 -11.84 -42.80
N SER A 4 -49.87 -12.53 -42.34
CA SER A 4 -49.77 -12.99 -40.96
C SER A 4 -49.38 -11.81 -40.06
N LEU A 5 -50.37 -11.24 -39.38
CA LEU A 5 -50.15 -10.24 -38.34
C LEU A 5 -49.70 -10.94 -37.07
N PRO A 6 -48.53 -10.65 -36.51
CA PRO A 6 -48.07 -11.21 -35.25
C PRO A 6 -48.81 -10.58 -34.07
N ILE A 7 -50.04 -11.05 -33.80
CA ILE A 7 -50.91 -10.47 -32.78
C ILE A 7 -50.52 -10.91 -31.36
N PHE A 8 -49.80 -12.01 -31.20
CA PHE A 8 -49.53 -12.65 -29.91
C PHE A 8 -48.09 -12.62 -29.43
N ASN A 9 -47.13 -12.24 -30.26
CA ASN A 9 -45.73 -12.19 -29.83
C ASN A 9 -45.17 -10.77 -29.97
N ARG A 10 -45.49 -9.92 -29.02
CA ARG A 10 -44.98 -8.52 -28.95
C ARG A 10 -43.56 -8.43 -28.44
N ASN A 11 -42.77 -9.49 -28.45
CA ASN A 11 -41.39 -9.52 -27.98
C ASN A 11 -41.20 -9.01 -26.52
N GLN A 12 -42.27 -9.07 -25.72
CA GLN A 12 -42.33 -8.51 -24.37
C GLN A 12 -41.29 -9.16 -23.43
N GLY A 13 -40.99 -10.46 -23.64
CA GLY A 13 -39.97 -11.17 -22.90
C GLY A 13 -38.57 -10.58 -23.10
N ASN A 14 -38.20 -10.30 -24.35
CA ASN A 14 -36.88 -9.73 -24.67
C ASN A 14 -36.79 -8.26 -24.20
N ILE A 15 -37.88 -7.49 -24.31
CA ILE A 15 -37.93 -6.12 -23.78
C ILE A 15 -37.74 -6.12 -22.26
N ARG A 16 -38.38 -7.06 -21.55
CA ARG A 16 -38.24 -7.18 -20.10
C ARG A 16 -36.82 -7.62 -19.72
N ALA A 17 -36.26 -8.58 -20.45
CA ALA A 17 -34.87 -9.02 -20.24
C ALA A 17 -33.86 -7.88 -20.49
N ALA A 18 -34.08 -7.10 -21.57
CA ALA A 18 -33.25 -5.94 -21.86
C ALA A 18 -33.30 -4.87 -20.74
N LYS A 19 -34.51 -4.56 -20.23
CA LYS A 19 -34.66 -3.62 -19.09
C LYS A 19 -33.96 -4.10 -17.85
N ILE A 20 -34.06 -5.40 -17.52
CA ILE A 20 -33.35 -6.00 -16.37
C ILE A 20 -31.83 -5.94 -16.59
N SER A 21 -31.36 -6.23 -17.81
CA SER A 21 -29.93 -6.13 -18.14
C SER A 21 -29.38 -4.70 -17.99
N VAL A 22 -30.14 -3.69 -18.37
CA VAL A 22 -29.77 -2.28 -18.17
C VAL A 22 -29.68 -1.95 -16.67
N ALA A 23 -30.69 -2.36 -15.89
CA ALA A 23 -30.65 -2.15 -14.43
C ALA A 23 -29.47 -2.86 -13.77
N GLN A 24 -29.16 -4.10 -14.18
CA GLN A 24 -27.98 -4.83 -13.68
C GLN A 24 -26.67 -4.13 -14.03
N LYS A 25 -26.56 -3.56 -15.25
CA LYS A 25 -25.36 -2.81 -15.65
C LYS A 25 -25.19 -1.54 -14.81
N ALA A 26 -26.28 -0.80 -14.56
CA ALA A 26 -26.24 0.37 -13.70
C ALA A 26 -25.78 0.05 -12.26
N HIS A 27 -26.28 -1.04 -11.68
CA HIS A 27 -25.82 -1.49 -10.36
C HIS A 27 -24.35 -1.95 -10.35
N LYS A 28 -23.89 -2.62 -11.43
CA LYS A 28 -22.48 -3.00 -11.57
C LYS A 28 -21.56 -1.79 -11.68
N GLU A 29 -21.97 -0.77 -12.41
CA GLU A 29 -21.22 0.48 -12.53
C GLU A 29 -21.13 1.20 -11.18
N GLU A 30 -22.24 1.33 -10.47
CA GLU A 30 -22.24 1.93 -9.12
C GLU A 30 -21.38 1.14 -8.15
N TYR A 31 -21.43 -0.19 -8.18
CA TYR A 31 -20.58 -1.06 -7.36
C TYR A 31 -19.09 -0.85 -7.70
N ALA A 32 -18.73 -0.86 -8.98
CA ALA A 32 -17.34 -0.65 -9.40
C ALA A 32 -16.81 0.74 -8.98
N ARG A 33 -17.66 1.77 -9.07
CA ARG A 33 -17.30 3.12 -8.60
C ARG A 33 -17.03 3.13 -7.10
N ARG A 34 -17.94 2.56 -6.31
CA ARG A 34 -17.76 2.49 -4.84
C ARG A 34 -16.54 1.67 -4.45
N GLN A 35 -16.26 0.59 -5.19
CA GLN A 35 -15.05 -0.20 -4.97
C GLN A 35 -13.80 0.63 -5.22
N ALA A 36 -13.71 1.35 -6.33
CA ALA A 36 -12.57 2.21 -6.64
C ALA A 36 -12.39 3.33 -5.61
N GLU A 37 -13.48 3.96 -5.16
CA GLU A 37 -13.46 4.97 -4.09
C GLU A 37 -12.91 4.39 -2.77
N ASN A 38 -13.32 3.18 -2.40
CA ASN A 38 -12.85 2.50 -1.20
C ASN A 38 -11.39 2.06 -1.30
N GLU A 39 -10.96 1.56 -2.46
CA GLU A 39 -9.56 1.19 -2.72
C GLU A 39 -8.65 2.42 -2.62
N LEU A 40 -9.08 3.54 -3.20
CA LEU A 40 -8.35 4.81 -3.10
C LEU A 40 -8.24 5.29 -1.64
N PHE A 41 -9.35 5.32 -0.92
CA PHE A 41 -9.34 5.72 0.50
C PHE A 41 -8.42 4.83 1.33
N THR A 42 -8.47 3.52 1.11
CA THR A 42 -7.65 2.55 1.85
C THR A 42 -6.16 2.71 1.53
N SER A 43 -5.80 2.94 0.26
CA SER A 43 -4.41 3.16 -0.14
C SER A 43 -3.82 4.43 0.48
N TYR A 44 -4.58 5.53 0.52
CA TYR A 44 -4.16 6.76 1.21
C TYR A 44 -4.00 6.57 2.71
N ALA A 45 -4.92 5.87 3.37
CA ALA A 45 -4.82 5.60 4.80
C ALA A 45 -3.59 4.74 5.14
N ARG A 46 -3.24 3.77 4.29
CA ARG A 46 -2.00 2.98 4.42
C ARG A 46 -0.76 3.83 4.24
N LEU A 47 -0.75 4.70 3.24
CA LEU A 47 0.36 5.62 3.00
C LEU A 47 0.59 6.53 4.19
N GLU A 48 -0.46 7.15 4.72
CA GLU A 48 -0.38 8.01 5.90
C GLU A 48 0.21 7.26 7.10
N LYS A 49 -0.28 6.05 7.36
CA LYS A 49 0.23 5.19 8.44
C LYS A 49 1.70 4.82 8.24
N ALA A 50 2.10 4.46 7.02
CA ALA A 50 3.49 4.13 6.71
C ALA A 50 4.41 5.34 6.92
N ILE A 51 4.01 6.54 6.49
CA ILE A 51 4.76 7.78 6.71
C ILE A 51 4.88 8.09 8.21
N GLN A 52 3.80 7.94 8.97
CA GLN A 52 3.83 8.16 10.43
C GLN A 52 4.81 7.19 11.10
N LEU A 53 4.77 5.91 10.73
CA LEU A 53 5.68 4.91 11.26
C LEU A 53 7.13 5.22 10.91
N TYR A 54 7.42 5.55 9.65
CA TYR A 54 8.76 5.93 9.21
C TYR A 54 9.27 7.16 9.97
N ARG A 55 8.47 8.21 10.09
CA ARG A 55 8.85 9.41 10.84
C ARG A 55 9.11 9.13 12.32
N SER A 56 8.30 8.30 12.96
CA SER A 56 8.51 7.94 14.37
C SER A 56 9.75 7.07 14.58
N SER A 57 10.11 6.25 13.60
CA SER A 57 11.27 5.36 13.65
C SER A 57 12.59 6.06 13.27
N ASN A 58 12.54 7.12 12.45
CA ASN A 58 13.72 7.78 11.89
C ASN A 58 14.18 9.03 12.67
N TYR A 59 13.56 9.35 13.81
CA TYR A 59 13.86 10.57 14.56
C TYR A 59 15.29 10.55 15.14
N GLY A 60 16.26 11.02 14.35
CA GLY A 60 17.66 11.15 14.76
C GLY A 60 18.52 9.88 14.68
N LEU A 61 17.90 8.73 14.37
CA LEU A 61 18.57 7.42 14.48
C LEU A 61 19.76 7.26 13.53
N GLU A 62 19.74 7.76 12.31
CA GLU A 62 20.82 7.53 11.33
C GLU A 62 22.16 8.12 11.78
N LYS A 63 22.16 9.34 12.35
CA LYS A 63 23.39 10.00 12.83
C LYS A 63 23.85 9.41 14.15
N ASP A 64 22.91 9.12 15.04
CA ASP A 64 23.22 8.59 16.37
C ASP A 64 23.76 7.17 16.27
N PHE A 65 23.28 6.34 15.35
CA PHE A 65 23.80 4.99 15.13
C PHE A 65 25.22 4.95 14.62
N ALA A 66 25.62 5.84 13.72
CA ALA A 66 26.99 5.92 13.26
C ALA A 66 27.95 6.25 14.43
N LEU A 67 27.56 7.19 15.28
CA LEU A 67 28.34 7.57 16.47
C LEU A 67 28.38 6.44 17.50
N ILE A 68 27.26 5.74 17.72
CA ILE A 68 27.21 4.62 18.67
C ILE A 68 28.13 3.49 18.21
N ILE A 69 28.07 3.09 16.94
CA ILE A 69 28.92 2.03 16.40
C ILE A 69 30.42 2.41 16.42
N GLU A 70 30.74 3.66 16.13
CA GLU A 70 32.10 4.15 16.27
C GLU A 70 32.57 4.08 17.72
N GLY A 71 31.74 4.49 18.68
CA GLY A 71 31.99 4.37 20.11
C GLY A 71 32.17 2.92 20.57
N VAL A 72 31.36 2.00 20.10
CA VAL A 72 31.45 0.55 20.37
C VAL A 72 32.78 -0.01 19.85
N ASN A 73 33.17 0.32 18.61
CA ASN A 73 34.42 -0.08 17.99
C ASN A 73 35.63 0.41 18.82
N LEU A 74 35.60 1.69 19.21
CA LEU A 74 36.68 2.29 20.00
C LEU A 74 36.82 1.63 21.39
N ASN A 75 35.70 1.35 22.05
CA ASN A 75 35.72 0.67 23.36
C ASN A 75 36.19 -0.77 23.24
N PHE A 76 35.84 -1.48 22.19
CA PHE A 76 36.37 -2.82 21.94
C PHE A 76 37.89 -2.82 21.69
N GLN A 77 38.38 -1.88 20.84
CA GLN A 77 39.84 -1.74 20.61
C GLN A 77 40.60 -1.41 21.88
N LYS A 78 40.01 -0.60 22.77
CA LYS A 78 40.59 -0.26 24.08
C LYS A 78 40.43 -1.37 25.13
N ARG A 79 39.80 -2.51 24.78
CA ARG A 79 39.49 -3.62 25.70
C ARG A 79 38.55 -3.23 26.86
N ASN A 80 37.76 -2.17 26.70
CA ASN A 80 36.78 -1.73 27.69
C ASN A 80 35.50 -2.57 27.67
N ILE A 81 35.23 -3.27 26.56
CA ILE A 81 34.13 -4.20 26.41
C ILE A 81 34.65 -5.56 25.93
N SER A 82 33.97 -6.63 26.33
CA SER A 82 34.25 -7.99 25.90
C SER A 82 33.82 -8.23 24.44
N LEU A 83 34.33 -9.31 23.84
CA LEU A 83 33.89 -9.73 22.51
C LEU A 83 32.39 -10.04 22.46
N LEU A 84 31.84 -10.60 23.52
CA LEU A 84 30.41 -10.92 23.60
C LEU A 84 29.57 -9.64 23.57
N GLU A 85 29.90 -8.66 24.40
CA GLU A 85 29.22 -7.35 24.39
C GLU A 85 29.36 -6.64 23.06
N PHE A 86 30.52 -6.71 22.41
CA PHE A 86 30.72 -6.15 21.07
C PHE A 86 29.77 -6.79 20.03
N ILE A 87 29.65 -8.13 20.06
CA ILE A 87 28.74 -8.86 19.14
C ILE A 87 27.29 -8.47 19.40
N ASP A 88 26.85 -8.39 20.66
CA ASP A 88 25.48 -8.01 21.03
C ASP A 88 25.13 -6.61 20.56
N TYR A 89 26.03 -5.64 20.72
CA TYR A 89 25.85 -4.28 20.19
C TYR A 89 25.76 -4.27 18.66
N TYR A 90 26.61 -5.06 18.00
CA TYR A 90 26.64 -5.11 16.54
C TYR A 90 25.37 -5.77 15.96
N GLU A 91 24.87 -6.83 16.57
CA GLU A 91 23.62 -7.49 16.17
C GLU A 91 22.42 -6.56 16.40
N THR A 92 22.37 -5.86 17.52
CA THR A 92 21.35 -4.86 17.81
C THR A 92 21.36 -3.75 16.77
N TYR A 93 22.53 -3.21 16.45
CA TYR A 93 22.71 -2.21 15.40
C TYR A 93 22.18 -2.70 14.05
N LYS A 94 22.62 -3.89 13.61
CA LYS A 94 22.21 -4.50 12.35
C LYS A 94 20.70 -4.68 12.28
N THR A 95 20.10 -5.21 13.34
CA THR A 95 18.64 -5.45 13.41
C THR A 95 17.88 -4.14 13.32
N THR A 96 18.34 -3.09 14.01
CA THR A 96 17.69 -1.78 13.99
C THR A 96 17.81 -1.11 12.61
N CYS A 97 18.97 -1.21 11.95
CA CYS A 97 19.14 -0.73 10.59
C CYS A 97 18.20 -1.45 9.60
N LEU A 98 18.09 -2.78 9.71
CA LEU A 98 17.17 -3.56 8.87
C LEU A 98 15.71 -3.13 9.09
N GLN A 99 15.31 -2.88 10.32
CA GLN A 99 13.96 -2.42 10.66
C GLN A 99 13.69 -1.02 10.08
N LEU A 100 14.67 -0.12 10.12
CA LEU A 100 14.57 1.21 9.51
C LEU A 100 14.37 1.11 7.98
N TYR A 101 15.18 0.31 7.30
CA TYR A 101 15.03 0.07 5.87
C TYR A 101 13.69 -0.60 5.50
N GLN A 102 13.17 -1.46 6.36
CA GLN A 102 11.84 -2.04 6.18
C GLN A 102 10.74 -0.97 6.22
N THR A 103 10.78 -0.07 7.20
CA THR A 103 9.78 1.02 7.26
C THR A 103 9.89 1.97 6.08
N GLN A 104 11.09 2.26 5.60
CA GLN A 104 11.31 3.05 4.38
C GLN A 104 10.73 2.35 3.14
N LYS A 105 10.98 1.06 3.00
CA LYS A 105 10.40 0.23 1.93
C LYS A 105 8.88 0.24 1.96
N GLU A 106 8.26 0.16 3.15
CA GLU A 106 6.80 0.20 3.29
C GLU A 106 6.21 1.52 2.81
N VAL A 107 6.87 2.65 3.04
CA VAL A 107 6.45 3.95 2.49
C VAL A 107 6.48 3.93 0.97
N LEU A 108 7.57 3.43 0.37
CA LEU A 108 7.70 3.36 -1.10
C LEU A 108 6.63 2.44 -1.72
N LEU A 109 6.36 1.30 -1.10
CA LEU A 109 5.30 0.38 -1.55
C LEU A 109 3.90 1.00 -1.44
N ALA A 110 3.64 1.74 -0.35
CA ALA A 110 2.36 2.42 -0.18
C ALA A 110 2.18 3.59 -1.17
N LEU A 111 3.25 4.30 -1.53
CA LEU A 111 3.24 5.31 -2.60
C LEU A 111 2.89 4.69 -3.96
N GLU A 112 3.50 3.54 -4.28
CA GLU A 112 3.25 2.84 -5.53
C GLU A 112 1.84 2.24 -5.59
N GLU A 113 1.29 1.78 -4.45
CA GLU A 113 -0.10 1.36 -4.35
C GLU A 113 -1.06 2.51 -4.71
N VAL A 114 -0.82 3.72 -4.20
CA VAL A 114 -1.62 4.91 -4.56
C VAL A 114 -1.51 5.23 -6.05
N ASN A 115 -0.29 5.22 -6.61
CA ASN A 115 -0.08 5.44 -8.04
C ASN A 115 -0.83 4.41 -8.88
N THR A 116 -0.82 3.15 -8.48
CA THR A 116 -1.53 2.05 -9.17
C THR A 116 -3.04 2.25 -9.14
N VAL A 117 -3.59 2.57 -7.96
CA VAL A 117 -5.05 2.75 -7.78
C VAL A 117 -5.55 3.99 -8.52
N THR A 118 -4.75 5.06 -8.58
CA THR A 118 -5.12 6.29 -9.32
C THR A 118 -4.90 6.17 -10.83
N GLY A 119 -4.14 5.17 -11.29
CA GLY A 119 -3.74 5.02 -12.68
C GLY A 119 -2.82 6.14 -13.19
N SER A 120 -2.21 6.89 -12.28
CA SER A 120 -1.33 8.02 -12.59
C SER A 120 -0.19 8.11 -11.57
N HIS A 121 0.97 8.61 -12.01
CA HIS A 121 2.08 8.92 -11.12
C HIS A 121 1.76 10.21 -10.33
N VAL A 122 0.99 10.06 -9.25
CA VAL A 122 0.68 11.17 -8.34
C VAL A 122 1.93 11.59 -7.57
N PHE A 123 2.78 10.62 -7.25
CA PHE A 123 4.05 10.84 -6.57
C PHE A 123 5.21 10.41 -7.46
N ASN A 124 6.14 11.35 -7.72
CA ASN A 124 7.43 11.08 -8.35
C ASN A 124 8.51 11.09 -7.26
N TYR A 125 9.31 10.03 -7.17
CA TYR A 125 10.46 9.88 -6.26
C TYR A 125 11.75 9.73 -7.04
#